data_6073f7d6edb7effc92010e6c90dfdbbf
#
_entry.id   6073f7d6edb7effc92010e6c90dfdbbf
#
_cell.length_a   1.000
_cell.length_b   1.000
_cell.length_c   1.000
_cell.angle_alpha   90.00
_cell.angle_beta   90.00
_cell.angle_gamma   90.00
#
_symmetry.space_group_name_H-M   'P 1'
#
loop_
_entity.id
_entity.type
_entity.pdbx_description
1 polymer ?
#
loop_
_entity_poly.entity_id
_entity_poly.type
_entity_poly.pdbx_seq_one_letter_code
_entity_poly.pdbx_strand_id
1 'polypeptide(L)'
;GEQTFHTGLDLGAPGGTPILAAADGRVTVAEFSGGYGGLIMIEHTIDGKTIATAYAHMWQSGILVQAGDRVTAGQHIGDVGSSGMSTGDHLHFEVRPGGTNAEAVDPAGWLNAHGAANLPEPTGDIGGGCTSGATNAGAPMPLDGDPNLMVGDATSDGQITARLAHLMVQTKTAFPDTAWGCYSPRPGTRSEHPLGRACDITFGNRIGTRPTPAQLEAGWRVTNWMKTNADLLGVEYL
;
A
#
# COMPACT_ATOMS: atom_id res chain seq x y z
N GLY A 1 22.65 4.85 11.89
CA GLY A 1 21.36 4.19 11.90
C GLY A 1 21.25 3.36 10.64
N GLU A 2 21.02 2.06 10.75
CA GLU A 2 20.71 1.20 9.60
C GLU A 2 19.45 1.74 8.93
N GLN A 3 19.56 2.11 7.67
CA GLN A 3 18.38 2.30 6.82
C GLN A 3 17.76 0.90 6.65
N THR A 4 16.62 0.66 7.26
CA THR A 4 15.80 -0.51 6.92
C THR A 4 15.30 -0.28 5.51
N PHE A 5 15.91 -0.97 4.56
CA PHE A 5 15.48 -0.97 3.17
C PHE A 5 14.13 -1.69 3.11
N HIS A 6 13.12 -1.08 2.48
CA HIS A 6 11.84 -1.74 2.22
C HIS A 6 12.09 -2.83 1.17
N THR A 7 11.95 -4.09 1.56
CA THR A 7 12.37 -5.26 0.76
C THR A 7 11.31 -5.76 -0.21
N GLY A 8 10.12 -5.15 -0.21
CA GLY A 8 8.96 -5.62 -0.97
C GLY A 8 8.18 -4.52 -1.65
N LEU A 9 7.03 -4.89 -2.17
CA LEU A 9 6.01 -4.01 -2.75
C LEU A 9 4.77 -4.07 -1.86
N ASP A 10 4.31 -2.90 -1.39
CA ASP A 10 3.08 -2.82 -0.61
C ASP A 10 1.89 -2.61 -1.55
N LEU A 11 0.97 -3.56 -1.51
CA LEU A 11 -0.25 -3.59 -2.28
C LEU A 11 -1.44 -3.32 -1.34
N GLY A 12 -1.90 -2.07 -1.31
CA GLY A 12 -3.04 -1.68 -0.49
C GLY A 12 -4.31 -2.41 -0.92
N ALA A 13 -4.95 -3.09 0.03
CA ALA A 13 -6.23 -3.78 -0.14
C ALA A 13 -6.97 -3.88 1.20
N PRO A 14 -8.31 -3.92 1.20
CA PRO A 14 -9.07 -4.09 2.44
C PRO A 14 -8.69 -5.34 3.21
N GLY A 15 -8.69 -5.27 4.54
CA GLY A 15 -8.52 -6.44 5.40
C GLY A 15 -9.55 -7.52 5.07
N GLY A 16 -9.08 -8.76 4.94
CA GLY A 16 -9.90 -9.90 4.50
C GLY A 16 -9.98 -10.06 2.98
N THR A 17 -9.30 -9.22 2.18
CA THR A 17 -9.15 -9.46 0.74
C THR A 17 -8.34 -10.74 0.53
N PRO A 18 -8.78 -11.68 -0.34
CA PRO A 18 -8.04 -12.89 -0.62
C PRO A 18 -6.64 -12.62 -1.19
N ILE A 19 -5.63 -13.27 -0.63
CA ILE A 19 -4.27 -13.32 -1.16
C ILE A 19 -4.14 -14.62 -1.95
N LEU A 20 -3.68 -14.49 -3.20
CA LEU A 20 -3.55 -15.62 -4.11
C LEU A 20 -2.08 -15.97 -4.34
N ALA A 21 -1.77 -17.26 -4.47
CA ALA A 21 -0.43 -17.72 -4.82
C ALA A 21 -0.03 -17.24 -6.22
N ALA A 22 1.14 -16.63 -6.36
CA ALA A 22 1.62 -16.07 -7.63
C ALA A 22 1.91 -17.14 -8.69
N ALA A 23 2.29 -18.36 -8.27
CA ALA A 23 2.58 -19.48 -9.15
C ALA A 23 2.39 -20.81 -8.40
N ASP A 24 2.43 -21.93 -9.13
CA ASP A 24 2.50 -23.26 -8.53
C ASP A 24 3.77 -23.38 -7.67
N GLY A 25 3.65 -24.00 -6.49
CA GLY A 25 4.79 -24.07 -5.60
C GLY A 25 4.56 -24.90 -4.34
N ARG A 26 5.52 -24.78 -3.43
CA ARG A 26 5.47 -25.38 -2.09
C ARG A 26 5.63 -24.32 -1.03
N VAL A 27 4.75 -24.31 -0.07
CA VAL A 27 4.83 -23.44 1.11
C VAL A 27 6.03 -23.84 1.96
N THR A 28 6.94 -22.92 2.19
CA THR A 28 8.14 -23.12 3.03
C THR A 28 7.99 -22.48 4.40
N VAL A 29 7.21 -21.41 4.50
CA VAL A 29 6.87 -20.69 5.74
C VAL A 29 5.37 -20.40 5.76
N ALA A 30 4.72 -20.61 6.91
CA ALA A 30 3.35 -20.18 7.16
C ALA A 30 3.18 -19.99 8.68
N GLU A 31 3.60 -18.83 9.19
CA GLU A 31 3.66 -18.55 10.62
C GLU A 31 3.61 -17.05 10.93
N PHE A 32 3.53 -16.72 12.21
CA PHE A 32 3.67 -15.34 12.68
C PHE A 32 5.15 -15.02 12.91
N SER A 33 5.71 -14.03 12.20
CA SER A 33 7.16 -13.76 12.17
C SER A 33 7.50 -12.28 12.34
N GLY A 34 7.82 -11.87 13.55
CA GLY A 34 8.39 -10.54 13.85
C GLY A 34 7.71 -9.37 13.16
N GLY A 35 8.47 -8.56 12.46
CA GLY A 35 8.00 -7.40 11.72
C GLY A 35 7.07 -7.72 10.54
N TYR A 36 7.16 -8.92 9.96
CA TYR A 36 6.24 -9.38 8.91
C TYR A 36 4.82 -9.68 9.40
N GLY A 37 4.63 -9.87 10.73
CA GLY A 37 3.35 -10.35 11.23
C GLY A 37 3.05 -11.76 10.72
N GLY A 38 1.84 -12.01 10.22
CA GLY A 38 1.51 -13.27 9.54
C GLY A 38 2.23 -13.34 8.21
N LEU A 39 3.07 -14.37 8.04
CA LEU A 39 3.95 -14.56 6.89
C LEU A 39 3.69 -15.91 6.23
N ILE A 40 3.51 -15.87 4.91
CA ILE A 40 3.56 -17.05 4.04
C ILE A 40 4.72 -16.86 3.07
N MET A 41 5.55 -17.90 2.90
CA MET A 41 6.54 -17.95 1.81
C MET A 41 6.35 -19.22 0.99
N ILE A 42 6.45 -19.08 -0.33
CA ILE A 42 6.22 -20.18 -1.27
C ILE A 42 7.43 -20.25 -2.21
N GLU A 43 8.03 -21.43 -2.32
CA GLU A 43 9.04 -21.71 -3.35
C GLU A 43 8.40 -22.26 -4.62
N HIS A 44 8.77 -21.66 -5.73
CA HIS A 44 8.33 -21.97 -7.08
C HIS A 44 9.51 -22.46 -7.92
N THR A 45 9.23 -23.20 -8.99
CA THR A 45 10.19 -23.47 -10.06
C THR A 45 9.70 -22.78 -11.32
N ILE A 46 10.31 -21.64 -11.67
CA ILE A 46 9.96 -20.82 -12.83
C ILE A 46 11.16 -20.83 -13.78
N ASP A 47 10.95 -21.29 -15.01
CA ASP A 47 12.00 -21.44 -16.03
C ASP A 47 13.24 -22.21 -15.52
N GLY A 48 13.00 -23.26 -14.72
CA GLY A 48 14.04 -24.10 -14.13
C GLY A 48 14.82 -23.46 -12.98
N LYS A 49 14.42 -22.28 -12.51
CA LYS A 49 15.03 -21.57 -11.39
C LYS A 49 14.15 -21.60 -10.16
N THR A 50 14.74 -21.71 -8.99
CA THR A 50 14.03 -21.55 -7.72
C THR A 50 13.81 -20.08 -7.44
N ILE A 51 12.56 -19.70 -7.20
CA ILE A 51 12.16 -18.35 -6.79
C ILE A 51 11.20 -18.50 -5.62
N ALA A 52 11.40 -17.71 -4.57
CA ALA A 52 10.39 -17.62 -3.52
C ALA A 52 9.61 -16.32 -3.62
N THR A 53 8.31 -16.40 -3.29
CA THR A 53 7.46 -15.25 -3.03
C THR A 53 7.09 -15.20 -1.56
N ALA A 54 7.08 -14.01 -0.98
CA ALA A 54 6.64 -13.77 0.39
C ALA A 54 5.39 -12.91 0.41
N TYR A 55 4.49 -13.23 1.34
CA TYR A 55 3.22 -12.56 1.58
C TYR A 55 3.14 -12.26 3.07
N ALA A 56 3.02 -10.99 3.44
CA ALA A 56 3.09 -10.60 4.84
C ALA A 56 1.90 -9.74 5.31
N HIS A 57 1.91 -9.42 6.60
CA HIS A 57 0.95 -8.63 7.35
C HIS A 57 -0.44 -9.26 7.54
N MET A 58 -0.62 -10.54 7.22
CA MET A 58 -1.85 -11.27 7.53
C MET A 58 -2.08 -11.34 9.05
N TRP A 59 -3.33 -11.39 9.47
CA TRP A 59 -3.64 -11.83 10.83
C TRP A 59 -3.41 -13.35 10.95
N GLN A 60 -3.18 -13.84 12.17
CA GLN A 60 -2.97 -15.29 12.40
C GLN A 60 -4.12 -16.13 11.82
N SER A 61 -5.35 -15.66 11.94
CA SER A 61 -6.55 -16.30 11.38
C SER A 61 -6.67 -16.20 9.86
N GLY A 62 -5.88 -15.32 9.24
CA GLY A 62 -5.85 -15.11 7.79
C GLY A 62 -4.78 -15.97 7.08
N ILE A 63 -4.02 -16.81 7.79
CA ILE A 63 -3.09 -17.77 7.20
C ILE A 63 -3.88 -19.06 6.94
N LEU A 64 -4.10 -19.42 5.66
CA LEU A 64 -4.96 -20.53 5.26
C LEU A 64 -4.20 -21.78 4.80
N VAL A 65 -2.89 -21.73 4.80
CA VAL A 65 -2.00 -22.85 4.41
C VAL A 65 -0.96 -23.11 5.49
N GLN A 66 -0.27 -24.21 5.41
CA GLN A 66 0.81 -24.58 6.34
C GLN A 66 2.08 -24.95 5.57
N ALA A 67 3.22 -24.83 6.27
CA ALA A 67 4.52 -25.24 5.71
C ALA A 67 4.46 -26.71 5.25
N GLY A 68 4.93 -26.96 4.02
CA GLY A 68 4.89 -28.26 3.38
C GLY A 68 3.75 -28.42 2.37
N ASP A 69 2.72 -27.59 2.40
CA ASP A 69 1.59 -27.66 1.46
C ASP A 69 2.06 -27.37 0.02
N ARG A 70 1.41 -28.03 -0.95
CA ARG A 70 1.51 -27.68 -2.37
C ARG A 70 0.36 -26.76 -2.71
N VAL A 71 0.66 -25.70 -3.44
CA VAL A 71 -0.30 -24.72 -3.93
C VAL A 71 -0.21 -24.58 -5.44
N THR A 72 -1.31 -24.20 -6.06
CA THR A 72 -1.38 -23.87 -7.48
C THR A 72 -1.47 -22.35 -7.67
N ALA A 73 -1.04 -21.86 -8.82
CA ALA A 73 -1.21 -20.45 -9.20
C ALA A 73 -2.67 -20.02 -9.04
N GLY A 74 -2.88 -18.86 -8.40
CA GLY A 74 -4.24 -18.36 -8.13
C GLY A 74 -4.97 -19.03 -6.95
N GLN A 75 -4.36 -20.02 -6.27
CA GLN A 75 -4.97 -20.59 -5.07
C GLN A 75 -5.05 -19.55 -3.95
N HIS A 76 -6.19 -19.44 -3.28
CA HIS A 76 -6.38 -18.63 -2.08
C HIS A 76 -5.55 -19.21 -0.92
N ILE A 77 -4.56 -18.46 -0.44
CA ILE A 77 -3.58 -18.90 0.56
C ILE A 77 -3.67 -18.13 1.87
N GLY A 78 -4.26 -16.95 1.85
CA GLY A 78 -4.43 -16.12 3.04
C GLY A 78 -5.27 -14.89 2.77
N ASP A 79 -5.46 -14.07 3.80
CA ASP A 79 -6.25 -12.85 3.75
C ASP A 79 -5.43 -11.64 4.17
N VAL A 80 -5.59 -10.53 3.45
CA VAL A 80 -4.96 -9.25 3.78
C VAL A 80 -5.28 -8.83 5.22
N GLY A 81 -4.27 -8.36 5.91
CA GLY A 81 -4.37 -7.86 7.28
C GLY A 81 -3.46 -6.65 7.50
N SER A 82 -3.20 -6.36 8.78
CA SER A 82 -2.32 -5.25 9.21
C SER A 82 -1.54 -5.65 10.47
N SER A 83 -1.00 -6.87 10.51
CA SER A 83 -0.22 -7.36 11.64
C SER A 83 1.27 -7.09 11.47
N GLY A 84 2.04 -7.19 12.56
CA GLY A 84 3.48 -6.89 12.54
C GLY A 84 3.77 -5.39 12.42
N MET A 85 4.80 -5.02 11.67
CA MET A 85 5.18 -3.62 11.42
C MET A 85 4.38 -3.05 10.25
N SER A 86 3.09 -2.83 10.45
CA SER A 86 2.15 -2.33 9.46
C SER A 86 1.42 -1.09 9.96
N THR A 87 1.16 -0.14 9.08
CA THR A 87 0.42 1.10 9.37
C THR A 87 -1.04 1.06 8.93
N GLY A 88 -1.46 0.02 8.21
CA GLY A 88 -2.81 -0.16 7.68
C GLY A 88 -2.94 -1.44 6.86
N ASP A 89 -4.16 -1.79 6.46
CA ASP A 89 -4.43 -3.02 5.71
C ASP A 89 -3.75 -2.98 4.32
N HIS A 90 -2.81 -3.90 4.10
CA HIS A 90 -2.12 -4.10 2.83
C HIS A 90 -1.50 -5.49 2.75
N LEU A 91 -1.16 -5.93 1.55
CA LEU A 91 -0.27 -7.06 1.32
C LEU A 91 1.15 -6.51 1.08
N HIS A 92 2.10 -6.86 1.94
CA HIS A 92 3.52 -6.73 1.64
C HIS A 92 3.98 -7.95 0.85
N PHE A 93 4.41 -7.73 -0.39
CA PHE A 93 4.80 -8.78 -1.33
C PHE A 93 6.29 -8.71 -1.67
N GLU A 94 7.01 -9.84 -1.57
CA GLU A 94 8.42 -9.92 -1.97
C GLU A 94 8.65 -10.99 -3.02
N VAL A 95 9.70 -10.81 -3.82
CA VAL A 95 10.24 -11.79 -4.74
C VAL A 95 11.70 -12.06 -4.38
N ARG A 96 12.08 -13.34 -4.21
CA ARG A 96 13.40 -13.77 -3.79
C ARG A 96 13.98 -14.81 -4.76
N PRO A 97 14.73 -14.40 -5.79
CA PRO A 97 15.42 -15.32 -6.68
C PRO A 97 16.47 -16.13 -5.93
N GLY A 98 16.37 -17.45 -5.97
CA GLY A 98 17.23 -18.36 -5.21
C GLY A 98 16.54 -19.08 -4.05
N GLY A 99 15.29 -18.71 -3.71
CA GLY A 99 14.48 -19.38 -2.70
C GLY A 99 14.27 -18.58 -1.41
N THR A 100 13.65 -19.22 -0.43
CA THR A 100 13.16 -18.63 0.83
C THR A 100 14.20 -17.77 1.57
N ASN A 101 15.47 -18.18 1.55
CA ASN A 101 16.56 -17.51 2.28
C ASN A 101 17.35 -16.52 1.42
N ALA A 102 16.98 -16.33 0.16
CA ALA A 102 17.65 -15.39 -0.73
C ALA A 102 17.23 -13.94 -0.40
N GLU A 103 18.04 -12.99 -0.85
CA GLU A 103 17.70 -11.58 -0.78
C GLU A 103 16.51 -11.25 -1.70
N ALA A 104 15.66 -10.34 -1.25
CA ALA A 104 14.55 -9.85 -2.06
C ALA A 104 15.06 -8.91 -3.16
N VAL A 105 14.40 -8.96 -4.31
CA VAL A 105 14.59 -8.01 -5.42
C VAL A 105 13.36 -7.11 -5.55
N ASP A 106 13.46 -6.04 -6.36
CA ASP A 106 12.30 -5.20 -6.68
C ASP A 106 11.17 -6.04 -7.29
N PRO A 107 10.03 -6.24 -6.58
CA PRO A 107 8.94 -7.04 -7.10
C PRO A 107 8.26 -6.43 -8.32
N ALA A 108 8.20 -5.10 -8.43
CA ALA A 108 7.56 -4.43 -9.54
C ALA A 108 8.29 -4.73 -10.87
N GLY A 109 9.63 -4.65 -10.85
CA GLY A 109 10.46 -5.00 -12.00
C GLY A 109 10.31 -6.48 -12.38
N TRP A 110 10.27 -7.36 -11.40
CA TRP A 110 10.09 -8.80 -11.63
C TRP A 110 8.68 -9.12 -12.20
N LEU A 111 7.63 -8.56 -11.61
CA LEU A 111 6.25 -8.72 -12.06
C LEU A 111 6.08 -8.24 -13.51
N ASN A 112 6.64 -7.07 -13.85
CA ASN A 112 6.65 -6.54 -15.21
C ASN A 112 7.33 -7.51 -16.20
N ALA A 113 8.50 -8.04 -15.84
CA ALA A 113 9.25 -8.97 -16.68
C ALA A 113 8.52 -10.31 -16.93
N HIS A 114 7.60 -10.69 -16.02
CA HIS A 114 6.80 -11.92 -16.10
C HIS A 114 5.34 -11.68 -16.54
N GLY A 115 5.06 -10.51 -17.15
CA GLY A 115 3.76 -10.20 -17.76
C GLY A 115 2.66 -9.78 -16.79
N ALA A 116 2.96 -9.65 -15.50
CA ALA A 116 1.97 -9.23 -14.50
C ALA A 116 1.58 -7.75 -14.63
N ALA A 117 2.41 -6.91 -15.24
CA ALA A 117 2.13 -5.50 -15.48
C ALA A 117 0.94 -5.23 -16.41
N ASN A 118 0.55 -6.24 -17.18
CA ASN A 118 -0.60 -6.20 -18.08
C ASN A 118 -1.75 -7.07 -17.56
N LEU A 119 -1.84 -7.28 -16.25
CA LEU A 119 -3.05 -7.86 -15.73
C LEU A 119 -4.19 -6.96 -16.15
N PRO A 120 -5.22 -7.47 -16.87
CA PRO A 120 -6.40 -6.67 -17.16
C PRO A 120 -6.90 -6.12 -15.82
N GLU A 121 -7.26 -4.85 -15.79
CA GLU A 121 -8.09 -4.30 -14.72
C GLU A 121 -9.11 -5.39 -14.38
N PRO A 122 -9.34 -5.72 -13.12
CA PRO A 122 -10.19 -6.84 -12.75
C PRO A 122 -11.57 -6.63 -13.39
N THR A 123 -11.78 -7.30 -14.52
CA THR A 123 -13.05 -7.30 -15.27
C THR A 123 -14.04 -8.28 -14.64
N GLY A 124 -13.72 -8.76 -13.45
CA GLY A 124 -14.59 -9.58 -12.65
C GLY A 124 -15.58 -8.72 -11.90
N ASP A 125 -16.83 -8.84 -12.24
CA ASP A 125 -18.00 -8.42 -11.47
C ASP A 125 -18.04 -9.17 -10.13
N ILE A 126 -17.09 -8.87 -9.25
CA ILE A 126 -17.22 -9.12 -7.81
C ILE A 126 -18.01 -7.93 -7.33
N GLY A 127 -19.31 -8.11 -7.19
CA GLY A 127 -20.35 -7.16 -6.85
C GLY A 127 -19.89 -5.99 -5.99
N GLY A 128 -19.56 -4.89 -6.62
CA GLY A 128 -18.99 -3.68 -6.06
C GLY A 128 -17.85 -3.19 -6.94
N GLY A 129 -18.15 -2.98 -8.24
CA GLY A 129 -17.17 -2.57 -9.22
C GLY A 129 -16.47 -1.29 -8.82
N CYS A 130 -15.14 -1.35 -8.70
CA CYS A 130 -14.31 -0.20 -9.02
C CYS A 130 -14.47 0.06 -10.52
N THR A 131 -15.61 0.61 -10.92
CA THR A 131 -15.64 1.33 -12.17
C THR A 131 -14.53 2.36 -12.04
N SER A 132 -13.58 2.38 -12.96
CA SER A 132 -12.80 3.54 -13.30
C SER A 132 -13.81 4.65 -13.69
N GLY A 133 -14.53 5.15 -12.68
CA GLY A 133 -15.22 6.41 -12.80
C GLY A 133 -14.09 7.39 -13.09
N ALA A 134 -14.00 7.77 -14.37
CA ALA A 134 -13.21 8.92 -14.76
C ALA A 134 -13.59 9.99 -13.74
N THR A 135 -12.65 10.27 -12.83
CA THR A 135 -12.84 11.41 -11.94
C THR A 135 -12.90 12.59 -12.89
N ASN A 136 -14.04 13.31 -12.91
CA ASN A 136 -14.11 14.64 -13.55
C ASN A 136 -13.19 15.65 -12.82
N ALA A 137 -12.34 15.15 -11.91
CA ALA A 137 -11.29 15.91 -11.27
C ALA A 137 -10.20 16.16 -12.30
N GLY A 138 -10.09 17.39 -12.78
CA GLY A 138 -9.03 17.82 -13.69
C GLY A 138 -7.64 17.56 -13.11
N ALA A 139 -6.63 17.63 -13.97
CA ALA A 139 -5.24 17.58 -13.51
C ALA A 139 -4.99 18.73 -12.53
N PRO A 140 -4.23 18.49 -11.44
CA PRO A 140 -3.88 19.54 -10.50
C PRO A 140 -2.95 20.58 -11.14
N MET A 141 -2.95 21.77 -10.59
CA MET A 141 -1.97 22.79 -10.95
C MET A 141 -0.59 22.38 -10.41
N PRO A 142 0.50 22.63 -11.15
CA PRO A 142 1.84 22.39 -10.61
C PRO A 142 2.13 23.34 -9.43
N LEU A 143 2.98 22.88 -8.50
CA LEU A 143 3.46 23.71 -7.41
C LEU A 143 4.39 24.80 -7.96
N ASP A 144 4.10 26.06 -7.61
CA ASP A 144 4.97 27.21 -7.88
C ASP A 144 5.75 27.61 -6.60
N GLY A 145 7.04 27.88 -6.74
CA GLY A 145 7.92 28.30 -5.64
C GLY A 145 8.69 27.18 -4.95
N ASP A 146 9.25 27.48 -3.75
CA ASP A 146 10.05 26.53 -2.97
C ASP A 146 9.15 25.48 -2.30
N PRO A 147 9.27 24.21 -2.67
CA PRO A 147 8.43 23.13 -2.12
C PRO A 147 8.67 22.88 -0.62
N ASN A 148 9.81 23.29 -0.09
CA ASN A 148 10.21 23.05 1.32
C ASN A 148 9.96 24.27 2.22
N LEU A 149 9.46 25.37 1.69
CA LEU A 149 9.06 26.52 2.49
C LEU A 149 8.02 26.10 3.53
N MET A 150 8.23 26.46 4.78
CA MET A 150 7.27 26.21 5.85
C MET A 150 6.16 27.26 5.81
N VAL A 151 4.91 26.80 5.76
CA VAL A 151 3.69 27.62 5.74
C VAL A 151 2.74 27.19 6.86
N GLY A 152 1.77 28.04 7.21
CA GLY A 152 0.76 27.67 8.22
C GLY A 152 -0.06 26.45 7.80
N ASP A 153 -0.29 25.53 8.72
CA ASP A 153 -1.17 24.39 8.51
C ASP A 153 -2.62 24.81 8.70
N ALA A 154 -3.44 24.73 7.65
CA ALA A 154 -4.87 25.05 7.72
C ALA A 154 -5.68 24.06 8.59
N THR A 155 -5.08 22.96 9.05
CA THR A 155 -5.74 21.93 9.88
C THR A 155 -5.35 21.99 11.35
N SER A 156 -4.36 22.82 11.71
CA SER A 156 -3.85 22.96 13.07
C SER A 156 -3.10 24.30 13.25
N ASP A 157 -2.61 24.55 14.47
CA ASP A 157 -1.76 25.72 14.78
C ASP A 157 -0.28 25.51 14.39
N GLY A 158 0.04 24.44 13.68
CA GLY A 158 1.40 24.10 13.28
C GLY A 158 1.81 24.65 11.93
N GLN A 159 2.93 24.15 11.43
CA GLN A 159 3.44 24.47 10.10
C GLN A 159 3.64 23.21 9.28
N ILE A 160 3.43 23.31 7.98
CA ILE A 160 3.63 22.26 6.98
C ILE A 160 4.47 22.80 5.82
N THR A 161 5.06 21.92 5.04
CA THR A 161 5.77 22.35 3.83
C THR A 161 4.80 22.89 2.78
N ALA A 162 5.25 23.84 1.95
CA ALA A 162 4.46 24.38 0.85
C ALA A 162 3.99 23.28 -0.11
N ARG A 163 4.82 22.23 -0.32
CA ARG A 163 4.45 21.03 -1.08
C ARG A 163 3.22 20.34 -0.48
N LEU A 164 3.20 20.14 0.84
CA LEU A 164 2.09 19.49 1.51
C LEU A 164 0.83 20.33 1.52
N ALA A 165 0.97 21.66 1.73
CA ALA A 165 -0.13 22.61 1.61
C ALA A 165 -0.74 22.61 0.19
N HIS A 166 0.12 22.57 -0.84
CA HIS A 166 -0.29 22.47 -2.23
C HIS A 166 -1.06 21.16 -2.49
N LEU A 167 -0.51 20.01 -2.10
CA LEU A 167 -1.17 18.72 -2.19
C LEU A 167 -2.57 18.75 -1.56
N MET A 168 -2.69 19.29 -0.36
CA MET A 168 -3.98 19.40 0.34
C MET A 168 -4.98 20.27 -0.43
N VAL A 169 -4.55 21.44 -0.92
CA VAL A 169 -5.41 22.36 -1.67
C VAL A 169 -5.90 21.72 -2.96
N GLN A 170 -5.01 21.14 -3.75
CA GLN A 170 -5.34 20.50 -5.03
C GLN A 170 -6.27 19.31 -4.83
N THR A 171 -6.00 18.47 -3.82
CA THR A 171 -6.85 17.33 -3.50
C THR A 171 -8.22 17.73 -3.00
N LYS A 172 -8.32 18.73 -2.12
CA LYS A 172 -9.62 19.24 -1.65
C LYS A 172 -10.43 19.90 -2.76
N THR A 173 -9.76 20.49 -3.74
CA THR A 173 -10.42 21.04 -4.94
C THR A 173 -11.03 19.93 -5.79
N ALA A 174 -10.30 18.83 -5.99
CA ALA A 174 -10.73 17.67 -6.75
C ALA A 174 -11.76 16.79 -5.98
N PHE A 175 -11.60 16.72 -4.64
CA PHE A 175 -12.36 15.85 -3.73
C PHE A 175 -12.72 16.64 -2.46
N PRO A 176 -13.76 17.47 -2.49
CA PRO A 176 -14.08 18.40 -1.39
C PRO A 176 -14.49 17.70 -0.08
N ASP A 177 -14.95 16.44 -0.15
CA ASP A 177 -15.42 15.68 1.01
C ASP A 177 -14.29 15.02 1.81
N THR A 178 -13.02 15.33 1.50
CA THR A 178 -11.87 14.82 2.24
C THR A 178 -11.60 15.67 3.50
N ALA A 179 -11.39 15.02 4.64
CA ALA A 179 -10.91 15.68 5.86
C ALA A 179 -9.43 15.36 6.10
N TRP A 180 -8.67 16.35 6.58
CA TRP A 180 -7.22 16.33 6.67
C TRP A 180 -6.74 16.66 8.07
N GLY A 181 -5.66 15.97 8.51
CA GLY A 181 -4.91 16.29 9.70
C GLY A 181 -3.42 16.18 9.40
N CYS A 182 -2.71 17.29 9.30
CA CYS A 182 -1.32 17.33 8.81
C CYS A 182 -0.31 17.46 9.96
N TYR A 183 -0.13 18.64 10.52
CA TYR A 183 0.79 18.79 11.65
C TYR A 183 0.23 18.13 12.90
N SER A 184 1.04 17.31 13.58
CA SER A 184 0.71 16.73 14.88
C SER A 184 2.00 16.43 15.65
N PRO A 185 2.18 16.94 16.87
CA PRO A 185 3.29 16.54 17.72
C PRO A 185 3.11 15.07 18.11
N ARG A 186 4.10 14.23 17.83
CA ARG A 186 4.11 12.79 18.13
C ARG A 186 5.39 12.43 18.90
N PRO A 187 5.51 12.83 20.19
CA PRO A 187 6.73 12.61 20.96
C PRO A 187 7.03 11.11 21.09
N GLY A 188 8.30 10.76 20.91
CA GLY A 188 8.76 9.37 21.03
C GLY A 188 8.48 8.47 19.83
N THR A 189 7.94 9.01 18.74
CA THR A 189 7.71 8.24 17.50
C THR A 189 8.53 8.79 16.33
N ARG A 190 8.88 7.92 15.36
CA ARG A 190 9.39 8.36 14.06
C ARG A 190 8.18 8.68 13.18
N SER A 191 7.92 9.96 12.94
CA SER A 191 6.79 10.40 12.13
C SER A 191 7.16 11.67 11.39
N GLU A 192 6.67 11.85 10.18
CA GLU A 192 6.84 13.05 9.36
C GLU A 192 5.83 14.16 9.73
N HIS A 193 4.78 13.84 10.51
CA HIS A 193 3.78 14.83 10.96
C HIS A 193 4.38 15.99 11.78
N PRO A 194 5.27 15.76 12.77
CA PRO A 194 5.91 16.84 13.51
C PRO A 194 6.83 17.71 12.65
N LEU A 195 7.28 17.20 11.51
CA LEU A 195 8.11 17.92 10.54
C LEU A 195 7.29 18.65 9.48
N GLY A 196 5.95 18.57 9.54
CA GLY A 196 5.05 19.16 8.56
C GLY A 196 5.14 18.54 7.17
N ARG A 197 5.51 17.27 7.06
CA ARG A 197 5.73 16.55 5.79
C ARG A 197 4.78 15.37 5.56
N ALA A 198 3.81 15.19 6.44
CA ALA A 198 2.78 14.15 6.30
C ALA A 198 1.39 14.64 6.70
N CYS A 199 0.36 14.05 6.10
CA CYS A 199 -1.04 14.25 6.47
C CYS A 199 -1.77 12.92 6.54
N ASP A 200 -2.69 12.80 7.50
CA ASP A 200 -3.73 11.79 7.50
C ASP A 200 -4.95 12.32 6.73
N ILE A 201 -5.52 11.49 5.85
CA ILE A 201 -6.73 11.83 5.09
C ILE A 201 -7.84 10.88 5.52
N THR A 202 -9.02 11.41 5.82
CA THR A 202 -10.19 10.61 6.16
C THR A 202 -11.38 10.92 5.25
N PHE A 203 -12.26 9.95 5.11
CA PHE A 203 -13.39 9.94 4.18
C PHE A 203 -14.72 9.82 4.96
N GLY A 204 -14.86 10.63 6.03
CA GLY A 204 -16.03 10.61 6.93
C GLY A 204 -15.97 9.52 8.00
N ASN A 205 -14.90 8.72 8.08
CA ASN A 205 -14.63 7.80 9.19
C ASN A 205 -13.74 8.48 10.25
N ARG A 206 -13.80 7.97 11.48
CA ARG A 206 -12.87 8.39 12.54
C ARG A 206 -11.53 7.66 12.33
N ILE A 207 -10.41 8.35 12.58
CA ILE A 207 -9.08 7.73 12.59
C ILE A 207 -9.09 6.51 13.52
N GLY A 208 -8.55 5.40 13.04
CA GLY A 208 -8.53 4.12 13.77
C GLY A 208 -9.82 3.30 13.71
N THR A 209 -10.85 3.74 12.96
CA THR A 209 -12.06 2.95 12.73
C THR A 209 -12.07 2.39 11.30
N ARG A 210 -12.59 1.16 11.17
CA ARG A 210 -12.73 0.52 9.86
C ARG A 210 -13.65 1.36 8.96
N PRO A 211 -13.24 1.72 7.73
CA PRO A 211 -14.09 2.43 6.79
C PRO A 211 -15.24 1.54 6.30
N THR A 212 -16.35 2.16 5.95
CA THR A 212 -17.41 1.50 5.18
C THR A 212 -16.93 1.25 3.73
N PRO A 213 -17.59 0.35 2.96
CA PRO A 213 -17.24 0.15 1.55
C PRO A 213 -17.22 1.44 0.72
N ALA A 214 -18.19 2.34 0.93
CA ALA A 214 -18.24 3.62 0.23
C ALA A 214 -17.09 4.57 0.61
N GLN A 215 -16.69 4.60 1.88
CA GLN A 215 -15.54 5.38 2.35
C GLN A 215 -14.22 4.82 1.80
N LEU A 216 -14.11 3.49 1.72
CA LEU A 216 -12.96 2.82 1.14
C LEU A 216 -12.84 3.15 -0.35
N GLU A 217 -13.95 3.07 -1.10
CA GLU A 217 -13.99 3.45 -2.52
C GLU A 217 -13.59 4.93 -2.73
N ALA A 218 -14.09 5.83 -1.87
CA ALA A 218 -13.70 7.24 -1.90
C ALA A 218 -12.18 7.40 -1.66
N GLY A 219 -11.62 6.65 -0.70
CA GLY A 219 -10.18 6.62 -0.43
C GLY A 219 -9.38 6.18 -1.66
N TRP A 220 -9.77 5.09 -2.31
CA TRP A 220 -9.11 4.59 -3.51
C TRP A 220 -9.15 5.56 -4.68
N ARG A 221 -10.28 6.26 -4.89
CA ARG A 221 -10.38 7.29 -5.95
C ARG A 221 -9.37 8.41 -5.73
N VAL A 222 -9.25 8.90 -4.49
CA VAL A 222 -8.28 9.95 -4.13
C VAL A 222 -6.85 9.46 -4.29
N THR A 223 -6.53 8.28 -3.75
CA THR A 223 -5.19 7.69 -3.84
C THR A 223 -4.76 7.48 -5.29
N ASN A 224 -5.62 6.93 -6.14
CA ASN A 224 -5.32 6.73 -7.55
C ASN A 224 -5.11 8.05 -8.30
N TRP A 225 -5.93 9.07 -8.01
CA TRP A 225 -5.73 10.40 -8.58
C TRP A 225 -4.41 11.03 -8.14
N MET A 226 -4.04 10.91 -6.85
CA MET A 226 -2.75 11.37 -6.34
C MET A 226 -1.58 10.64 -7.01
N LYS A 227 -1.65 9.32 -7.16
CA LYS A 227 -0.62 8.53 -7.86
C LYS A 227 -0.46 8.98 -9.31
N THR A 228 -1.55 9.17 -10.03
CA THR A 228 -1.53 9.62 -11.43
C THR A 228 -0.91 10.99 -11.59
N ASN A 229 -1.03 11.86 -10.58
CA ASN A 229 -0.56 13.24 -10.59
C ASN A 229 0.61 13.49 -9.63
N ALA A 230 1.33 12.45 -9.21
CA ALA A 230 2.34 12.52 -8.15
C ALA A 230 3.40 13.59 -8.41
N ASP A 231 3.90 13.70 -9.62
CA ASP A 231 4.92 14.70 -10.01
C ASP A 231 4.42 16.14 -9.85
N LEU A 232 3.17 16.41 -10.25
CA LEU A 232 2.55 17.75 -10.14
C LEU A 232 2.22 18.10 -8.69
N LEU A 233 1.85 17.11 -7.89
CA LEU A 233 1.49 17.26 -6.49
C LEU A 233 2.71 17.24 -5.56
N GLY A 234 3.85 16.77 -6.04
CA GLY A 234 5.04 16.56 -5.25
C GLY A 234 4.90 15.43 -4.23
N VAL A 235 4.12 14.39 -4.54
CA VAL A 235 3.95 13.21 -3.68
C VAL A 235 5.17 12.30 -3.84
N GLU A 236 5.83 11.97 -2.73
CA GLU A 236 6.97 11.05 -2.71
C GLU A 236 6.52 9.63 -2.36
N TYR A 237 5.52 9.50 -1.49
CA TYR A 237 4.87 8.23 -1.13
C TYR A 237 3.46 8.46 -0.57
N LEU A 238 2.62 7.44 -0.62
CA LEU A 238 1.24 7.43 -0.11
C LEU A 238 1.05 6.26 0.83
#